data_29c554f89f903af5f54cf238e606a4da
#
_entry.id   29c554f89f903af5f54cf238e606a4da
#
_cell.length_a   1.000
_cell.length_b   1.000
_cell.length_c   1.000
_cell.angle_alpha   90.00
_cell.angle_beta   90.00
_cell.angle_gamma   90.00
#
_symmetry.space_group_name_H-M   'P 1'
#
loop_
_entity.id
_entity.type
_entity.pdbx_description
1 polymer ?
#
loop_
_entity_poly.entity_id
_entity_poly.type
_entity_poly.pdbx_seq_one_letter_code
_entity_poly.pdbx_strand_id
1 'polypeptide(L)'
;MSAKSHAHAIDDAALIASARRVILTEASALHALAPRVDAAFATACRIVLGAHGRVVLSGMGKSGHIARKIAATLASTGTPAFFVHPGEASHGDLGMITASDVLLALSYSGETEELLIIMPLLQRQGIPLLTMTGKPNSTLARQANAHMDVSVPAEACPLGLAPTASTTAALALGDALAIALLEARGFTAEDFAYSHPAGSLGRRLLLRIEDVMHRDAAVPAVRAEASLNEALTEMSRKGLGMTAIVDERRHLLGVFTDGDLRRALDNHAVDLRSTPLAQLMTRAPRTIAPQRLAGEAAQLMETHKIQGLLVVEGERLVGAVSFLDLLRAKVV
;
A
#
# COMPACT_ATOMS: atom_id res chain seq x y z
N MET A 1 -9.02 34.26 -45.43
CA MET A 1 -8.71 34.93 -44.15
C MET A 1 -7.51 34.23 -43.54
N SER A 2 -6.35 34.87 -43.56
CA SER A 2 -5.07 34.29 -43.14
C SER A 2 -5.01 34.26 -41.61
N ALA A 3 -4.92 33.07 -41.03
CA ALA A 3 -4.63 32.88 -39.60
C ALA A 3 -3.18 33.30 -39.34
N LYS A 4 -2.98 34.49 -38.76
CA LYS A 4 -1.67 34.90 -38.24
C LYS A 4 -1.31 34.01 -37.06
N SER A 5 -0.46 33.04 -37.31
CA SER A 5 0.25 32.27 -36.24
C SER A 5 1.19 33.27 -35.53
N HIS A 6 0.76 33.81 -34.40
CA HIS A 6 1.66 34.46 -33.47
C HIS A 6 2.30 33.34 -32.63
N ALA A 7 3.35 32.72 -33.15
CA ALA A 7 4.27 31.98 -32.33
C ALA A 7 4.96 32.99 -31.40
N HIS A 8 4.38 33.25 -30.21
CA HIS A 8 5.10 33.89 -29.14
C HIS A 8 6.29 33.00 -28.82
N ALA A 9 7.50 33.55 -28.91
CA ALA A 9 8.68 32.86 -28.41
C ALA A 9 8.41 32.43 -26.98
N ILE A 10 8.47 31.12 -26.74
CA ILE A 10 8.26 30.55 -25.40
C ILE A 10 9.43 31.03 -24.55
N ASP A 11 9.14 31.84 -23.51
CA ASP A 11 10.14 32.26 -22.53
C ASP A 11 10.15 31.27 -21.36
N ASP A 12 11.23 30.50 -21.24
CA ASP A 12 11.44 29.51 -20.18
C ASP A 12 11.30 30.13 -18.77
N ALA A 13 11.79 31.36 -18.57
CA ALA A 13 11.68 32.04 -17.30
C ALA A 13 10.20 32.36 -16.97
N ALA A 14 9.40 32.76 -17.96
CA ALA A 14 7.98 33.00 -17.78
C ALA A 14 7.20 31.71 -17.49
N LEU A 15 7.55 30.59 -18.14
CA LEU A 15 6.96 29.29 -17.85
C LEU A 15 7.26 28.83 -16.42
N ILE A 16 8.51 28.94 -15.97
CA ILE A 16 8.93 28.60 -14.61
C ILE A 16 8.22 29.48 -13.58
N ALA A 17 8.16 30.80 -13.83
CA ALA A 17 7.46 31.73 -12.95
C ALA A 17 5.95 31.38 -12.84
N SER A 18 5.32 31.01 -13.96
CA SER A 18 3.93 30.58 -13.98
C SER A 18 3.70 29.31 -13.15
N ALA A 19 4.55 28.29 -13.33
CA ALA A 19 4.46 27.05 -12.55
C ALA A 19 4.61 27.30 -11.05
N ARG A 20 5.61 28.10 -10.64
CA ARG A 20 5.81 28.49 -9.24
C ARG A 20 4.61 29.22 -8.65
N ARG A 21 4.02 30.15 -9.40
CA ARG A 21 2.83 30.87 -8.97
C ARG A 21 1.67 29.91 -8.71
N VAL A 22 1.40 28.95 -9.60
CA VAL A 22 0.33 27.96 -9.43
C VAL A 22 0.53 27.19 -8.13
N ILE A 23 1.72 26.60 -7.92
CA ILE A 23 2.04 25.83 -6.71
C ILE A 23 1.86 26.66 -5.45
N LEU A 24 2.34 27.92 -5.45
CA LEU A 24 2.20 28.82 -4.29
C LEU A 24 0.75 29.20 -4.00
N THR A 25 -0.06 29.39 -5.04
CA THR A 25 -1.49 29.66 -4.90
C THR A 25 -2.22 28.47 -4.27
N GLU A 26 -1.94 27.27 -4.73
CA GLU A 26 -2.52 26.03 -4.16
C GLU A 26 -2.04 25.79 -2.73
N ALA A 27 -0.77 25.99 -2.43
CA ALA A 27 -0.23 25.91 -1.07
C ALA A 27 -0.93 26.91 -0.14
N SER A 28 -1.13 28.15 -0.58
CA SER A 28 -1.88 29.17 0.18
C SER A 28 -3.33 28.73 0.45
N ALA A 29 -3.98 28.10 -0.52
CA ALA A 29 -5.35 27.58 -0.34
C ALA A 29 -5.39 26.47 0.73
N LEU A 30 -4.38 25.58 0.78
CA LEU A 30 -4.26 24.56 1.83
C LEU A 30 -4.00 25.16 3.21
N HIS A 31 -3.14 26.17 3.31
CA HIS A 31 -2.94 26.90 4.57
C HIS A 31 -4.23 27.56 5.07
N ALA A 32 -5.04 28.10 4.16
CA ALA A 32 -6.33 28.69 4.51
C ALA A 32 -7.40 27.64 4.87
N LEU A 33 -7.27 26.41 4.38
CA LEU A 33 -8.19 25.31 4.67
C LEU A 33 -8.01 24.76 6.09
N ALA A 34 -6.77 24.57 6.56
CA ALA A 34 -6.48 23.91 7.82
C ALA A 34 -7.25 24.47 9.04
N PRO A 35 -7.36 25.79 9.24
CA PRO A 35 -8.10 26.34 10.39
C PRO A 35 -9.65 26.15 10.27
N ARG A 36 -10.17 25.76 9.11
CA ARG A 36 -11.61 25.48 8.90
C ARG A 36 -11.99 24.02 9.15
N VAL A 37 -11.00 23.18 9.43
CA VAL A 37 -11.27 21.80 9.91
C VAL A 37 -11.79 21.89 11.34
N ASP A 38 -13.09 21.75 11.51
CA ASP A 38 -13.81 22.06 12.73
C ASP A 38 -14.72 20.91 13.22
N ALA A 39 -15.73 21.25 14.03
CA ALA A 39 -16.70 20.29 14.55
C ALA A 39 -17.53 19.59 13.45
N ALA A 40 -17.73 20.23 12.29
CA ALA A 40 -18.46 19.61 11.17
C ALA A 40 -17.65 18.46 10.57
N PHE A 41 -16.30 18.60 10.45
CA PHE A 41 -15.42 17.52 10.06
C PHE A 41 -15.47 16.34 11.05
N ALA A 42 -15.40 16.62 12.35
CA ALA A 42 -15.53 15.58 13.38
C ALA A 42 -16.91 14.88 13.33
N THR A 43 -17.96 15.62 12.98
CA THR A 43 -19.31 15.06 12.78
C THR A 43 -19.35 14.15 11.55
N ALA A 44 -18.71 14.55 10.43
CA ALA A 44 -18.58 13.72 9.24
C ALA A 44 -17.85 12.39 9.58
N CYS A 45 -16.74 12.45 10.32
CA CYS A 45 -16.04 11.24 10.80
C CYS A 45 -16.96 10.33 11.62
N ARG A 46 -17.69 10.87 12.59
CA ARG A 46 -18.61 10.08 13.44
C ARG A 46 -19.73 9.42 12.63
N ILE A 47 -20.29 10.12 11.65
CA ILE A 47 -21.32 9.57 10.77
C ILE A 47 -20.76 8.37 9.99
N VAL A 48 -19.57 8.51 9.41
CA VAL A 48 -18.92 7.41 8.66
C VAL A 48 -18.53 6.24 9.57
N LEU A 49 -18.03 6.51 10.79
CA LEU A 49 -17.65 5.46 11.74
C LEU A 49 -18.88 4.69 12.27
N GLY A 50 -20.04 5.35 12.39
CA GLY A 50 -21.30 4.74 12.82
C GLY A 50 -22.07 4.06 11.70
N ALA A 51 -21.68 4.21 10.44
CA ALA A 51 -22.36 3.59 9.32
C ALA A 51 -22.03 2.08 9.21
N HIS A 52 -23.03 1.28 8.86
CA HIS A 52 -22.85 -0.16 8.61
C HIS A 52 -22.62 -0.48 7.13
N GLY A 53 -22.82 0.49 6.24
CA GLY A 53 -22.62 0.39 4.81
C GLY A 53 -21.30 1.02 4.36
N ARG A 54 -21.33 1.55 3.14
CA ARG A 54 -20.17 2.12 2.45
C ARG A 54 -20.27 3.65 2.37
N VAL A 55 -19.16 4.32 2.16
CA VAL A 55 -19.17 5.72 1.76
C VAL A 55 -19.32 5.79 0.24
N VAL A 56 -20.43 6.33 -0.22
CA VAL A 56 -20.67 6.56 -1.65
C VAL A 56 -20.26 7.98 -1.99
N LEU A 57 -19.30 8.14 -2.90
CA LEU A 57 -18.86 9.46 -3.33
C LEU A 57 -19.50 9.83 -4.66
N SER A 58 -19.91 11.08 -4.79
CA SER A 58 -20.52 11.60 -6.03
C SER A 58 -20.08 13.01 -6.34
N GLY A 59 -19.96 13.34 -7.62
CA GLY A 59 -19.57 14.65 -8.12
C GLY A 59 -19.45 14.69 -9.62
N MET A 60 -19.61 15.90 -10.21
CA MET A 60 -19.51 16.11 -11.66
C MET A 60 -18.14 16.61 -12.09
N GLY A 61 -17.72 16.27 -13.31
CA GLY A 61 -16.52 16.79 -13.95
C GLY A 61 -15.26 16.61 -13.08
N LYS A 62 -14.52 17.71 -12.84
CA LYS A 62 -13.29 17.65 -12.01
C LYS A 62 -13.57 17.25 -10.57
N SER A 63 -14.68 17.68 -9.98
CA SER A 63 -15.10 17.22 -8.65
C SER A 63 -15.35 15.70 -8.62
N GLY A 64 -15.90 15.13 -9.70
CA GLY A 64 -16.06 13.69 -9.85
C GLY A 64 -14.73 12.93 -9.90
N HIS A 65 -13.71 13.46 -10.57
CA HIS A 65 -12.36 12.86 -10.57
C HIS A 65 -11.72 12.88 -9.17
N ILE A 66 -11.89 14.00 -8.45
CA ILE A 66 -11.44 14.08 -7.04
C ILE A 66 -12.21 13.11 -6.16
N ALA A 67 -13.53 13.01 -6.30
CA ALA A 67 -14.36 12.07 -5.57
C ALA A 67 -13.93 10.61 -5.80
N ARG A 68 -13.62 10.22 -7.04
CA ARG A 68 -13.06 8.88 -7.35
C ARG A 68 -11.75 8.61 -6.62
N LYS A 69 -10.83 9.59 -6.60
CA LYS A 69 -9.56 9.45 -5.87
C LYS A 69 -9.79 9.29 -4.37
N ILE A 70 -10.66 10.10 -3.78
CA ILE A 70 -10.99 10.01 -2.35
C ILE A 70 -11.65 8.65 -2.03
N ALA A 71 -12.56 8.16 -2.89
CA ALA A 71 -13.15 6.83 -2.73
C ALA A 71 -12.09 5.73 -2.71
N ALA A 72 -11.13 5.78 -3.64
CA ALA A 72 -10.02 4.84 -3.68
C ALA A 72 -9.14 4.92 -2.43
N THR A 73 -8.86 6.13 -1.93
CA THR A 73 -8.08 6.33 -0.69
C THR A 73 -8.82 5.73 0.51
N LEU A 74 -10.11 6.04 0.69
CA LEU A 74 -10.95 5.49 1.77
C LEU A 74 -10.96 3.95 1.74
N ALA A 75 -11.19 3.36 0.55
CA ALA A 75 -11.22 1.91 0.39
C ALA A 75 -9.86 1.27 0.74
N SER A 76 -8.76 1.90 0.35
CA SER A 76 -7.42 1.40 0.63
C SER A 76 -6.96 1.60 2.08
N THR A 77 -7.65 2.45 2.83
CA THR A 77 -7.37 2.78 4.25
C THR A 77 -8.42 2.23 5.22
N GLY A 78 -9.17 1.20 4.80
CA GLY A 78 -10.07 0.44 5.68
C GLY A 78 -11.49 0.99 5.82
N THR A 79 -11.87 1.99 5.02
CA THR A 79 -13.26 2.47 4.94
C THR A 79 -13.85 2.07 3.59
N PRO A 80 -14.78 1.09 3.51
CA PRO A 80 -15.39 0.69 2.25
C PRO A 80 -16.03 1.88 1.54
N ALA A 81 -15.61 2.18 0.32
CA ALA A 81 -16.09 3.32 -0.43
C ALA A 81 -16.07 3.06 -1.94
N PHE A 82 -16.95 3.72 -2.68
CA PHE A 82 -16.98 3.70 -4.14
C PHE A 82 -17.58 4.99 -4.69
N PHE A 83 -17.38 5.22 -5.96
CA PHE A 83 -17.90 6.41 -6.66
C PHE A 83 -19.11 6.07 -7.51
N VAL A 84 -20.13 6.91 -7.46
CA VAL A 84 -21.29 6.89 -8.36
C VAL A 84 -21.36 8.22 -9.10
N HIS A 85 -21.44 8.16 -10.41
CA HIS A 85 -21.62 9.39 -11.23
C HIS A 85 -23.06 9.88 -11.08
N PRO A 86 -23.31 11.18 -10.71
CA PRO A 86 -24.66 11.62 -10.40
C PRO A 86 -25.59 11.59 -11.62
N GLY A 87 -25.07 11.78 -12.84
CA GLY A 87 -25.84 11.60 -14.06
C GLY A 87 -26.28 10.16 -14.25
N GLU A 88 -25.43 9.15 -14.01
CA GLU A 88 -25.80 7.73 -14.10
C GLU A 88 -26.75 7.33 -12.96
N ALA A 89 -26.55 7.93 -11.76
CA ALA A 89 -27.47 7.72 -10.63
C ALA A 89 -28.91 8.07 -10.99
N SER A 90 -29.14 9.17 -11.69
CA SER A 90 -30.49 9.58 -12.15
C SER A 90 -31.10 8.64 -13.19
N HIS A 91 -30.30 7.78 -13.80
CA HIS A 91 -30.71 6.84 -14.85
C HIS A 91 -30.65 5.34 -14.42
N GLY A 92 -30.52 5.05 -13.13
CA GLY A 92 -30.62 3.69 -12.59
C GLY A 92 -29.60 3.30 -11.53
N ASP A 93 -28.38 3.87 -11.59
CA ASP A 93 -27.30 3.54 -10.65
C ASP A 93 -27.60 3.97 -9.20
N LEU A 94 -28.67 4.76 -8.97
CA LEU A 94 -29.15 5.07 -7.63
C LEU A 94 -29.46 3.79 -6.82
N GLY A 95 -29.84 2.70 -7.51
CA GLY A 95 -30.04 1.39 -6.90
C GLY A 95 -28.79 0.75 -6.29
N MET A 96 -27.60 1.28 -6.57
CA MET A 96 -26.34 0.84 -5.94
C MET A 96 -26.19 1.37 -4.50
N ILE A 97 -26.96 2.40 -4.14
CA ILE A 97 -26.91 3.09 -2.83
C ILE A 97 -28.01 2.53 -1.94
N THR A 98 -27.64 2.12 -0.73
CA THR A 98 -28.56 1.50 0.23
C THR A 98 -28.72 2.38 1.47
N ALA A 99 -29.77 2.14 2.25
CA ALA A 99 -30.06 2.89 3.49
C ALA A 99 -28.97 2.78 4.56
N SER A 100 -28.07 1.80 4.45
CA SER A 100 -26.93 1.64 5.35
C SER A 100 -25.69 2.45 4.93
N ASP A 101 -25.70 3.03 3.73
CA ASP A 101 -24.57 3.79 3.17
C ASP A 101 -24.60 5.26 3.65
N VAL A 102 -23.50 5.97 3.43
CA VAL A 102 -23.35 7.41 3.63
C VAL A 102 -22.99 8.04 2.30
N LEU A 103 -23.67 9.10 1.87
CA LEU A 103 -23.29 9.85 0.67
C LEU A 103 -22.32 10.99 1.02
N LEU A 104 -21.19 11.08 0.30
CA LEU A 104 -20.31 12.24 0.29
C LEU A 104 -20.37 12.92 -1.09
N ALA A 105 -21.06 14.06 -1.17
CA ALA A 105 -21.22 14.83 -2.40
C ALA A 105 -20.15 15.93 -2.51
N LEU A 106 -19.45 15.97 -3.65
CA LEU A 106 -18.46 17.00 -3.97
C LEU A 106 -19.02 17.93 -5.06
N SER A 107 -19.20 19.21 -4.73
CA SER A 107 -19.62 20.24 -5.66
C SER A 107 -19.11 21.60 -5.19
N TYR A 108 -18.17 22.21 -5.91
CA TYR A 108 -17.63 23.51 -5.48
C TYR A 108 -18.70 24.60 -5.39
N SER A 109 -19.63 24.68 -6.37
CA SER A 109 -20.78 25.62 -6.33
C SER A 109 -21.80 25.21 -5.25
N GLY A 110 -21.92 23.92 -4.96
CA GLY A 110 -22.99 23.35 -4.15
C GLY A 110 -24.37 23.40 -4.79
N GLU A 111 -24.43 23.71 -6.11
CA GLU A 111 -25.65 23.86 -6.91
C GLU A 111 -25.64 22.99 -8.17
N THR A 112 -24.86 21.88 -8.16
CA THR A 112 -24.79 20.94 -9.28
C THR A 112 -26.15 20.25 -9.45
N GLU A 113 -26.80 20.46 -10.57
CA GLU A 113 -28.18 20.02 -10.83
C GLU A 113 -28.36 18.53 -10.72
N GLU A 114 -27.44 17.74 -11.28
CA GLU A 114 -27.47 16.28 -11.26
C GLU A 114 -27.37 15.72 -9.83
N LEU A 115 -26.66 16.40 -8.93
CA LEU A 115 -26.64 16.04 -7.51
C LEU A 115 -27.96 16.43 -6.85
N LEU A 116 -28.49 17.63 -7.10
CA LEU A 116 -29.73 18.11 -6.49
C LEU A 116 -30.95 17.25 -6.86
N ILE A 117 -30.98 16.70 -8.07
CA ILE A 117 -32.06 15.82 -8.52
C ILE A 117 -32.14 14.54 -7.69
N ILE A 118 -31.02 13.95 -7.30
CA ILE A 118 -31.00 12.68 -6.57
C ILE A 118 -31.16 12.87 -5.06
N MET A 119 -30.90 14.06 -4.49
CA MET A 119 -30.94 14.32 -3.04
C MET A 119 -32.27 13.96 -2.38
N PRO A 120 -33.45 14.37 -2.90
CA PRO A 120 -34.72 14.07 -2.24
C PRO A 120 -35.01 12.57 -2.11
N LEU A 121 -34.51 11.76 -3.06
CA LEU A 121 -34.67 10.32 -3.05
C LEU A 121 -33.81 9.69 -1.96
N LEU A 122 -32.56 10.12 -1.83
CA LEU A 122 -31.63 9.63 -0.81
C LEU A 122 -32.08 10.04 0.60
N GLN A 123 -32.56 11.27 0.76
CA GLN A 123 -33.10 11.75 2.04
C GLN A 123 -34.33 10.95 2.51
N ARG A 124 -35.23 10.57 1.58
CA ARG A 124 -36.39 9.71 1.89
C ARG A 124 -35.98 8.32 2.37
N GLN A 125 -34.82 7.82 1.93
CA GLN A 125 -34.25 6.56 2.37
C GLN A 125 -33.46 6.69 3.71
N GLY A 126 -33.37 7.92 4.26
CA GLY A 126 -32.64 8.18 5.51
C GLY A 126 -31.12 8.12 5.36
N ILE A 127 -30.59 8.20 4.13
CA ILE A 127 -29.15 8.13 3.86
C ILE A 127 -28.48 9.44 4.32
N PRO A 128 -27.52 9.41 5.23
CA PRO A 128 -26.81 10.60 5.67
C PRO A 128 -26.04 11.25 4.53
N LEU A 129 -26.17 12.57 4.42
CA LEU A 129 -25.50 13.40 3.42
C LEU A 129 -24.34 14.16 4.06
N LEU A 130 -23.14 13.90 3.58
CA LEU A 130 -21.94 14.71 3.81
C LEU A 130 -21.65 15.52 2.54
N THR A 131 -21.17 16.75 2.68
CA THR A 131 -20.86 17.59 1.52
C THR A 131 -19.51 18.28 1.65
N MET A 132 -18.80 18.39 0.54
CA MET A 132 -17.65 19.29 0.35
C MET A 132 -18.01 20.34 -0.70
N THR A 133 -18.22 21.59 -0.26
CA THR A 133 -18.51 22.72 -1.17
C THR A 133 -17.66 23.92 -0.85
N GLY A 134 -17.45 24.81 -1.85
CA GLY A 134 -16.82 26.11 -1.65
C GLY A 134 -17.82 27.23 -1.31
N LYS A 135 -19.10 26.88 -1.11
CA LYS A 135 -20.19 27.82 -0.83
C LYS A 135 -21.02 27.34 0.34
N PRO A 136 -20.74 27.80 1.58
CA PRO A 136 -21.42 27.33 2.80
C PRO A 136 -22.93 27.54 2.80
N ASN A 137 -23.41 28.51 2.03
CA ASN A 137 -24.85 28.83 1.89
C ASN A 137 -25.53 28.19 0.67
N SER A 138 -24.84 27.24 0.01
CA SER A 138 -25.42 26.54 -1.14
C SER A 138 -26.50 25.53 -0.72
N THR A 139 -27.28 25.11 -1.71
CA THR A 139 -28.37 24.13 -1.46
C THR A 139 -27.85 22.81 -0.89
N LEU A 140 -26.76 22.26 -1.45
CA LEU A 140 -26.14 21.04 -0.92
C LEU A 140 -25.61 21.23 0.52
N ALA A 141 -24.95 22.36 0.80
CA ALA A 141 -24.40 22.63 2.12
C ALA A 141 -25.51 22.70 3.20
N ARG A 142 -26.64 23.37 2.89
CA ARG A 142 -27.78 23.48 3.83
C ARG A 142 -28.52 22.17 4.07
N GLN A 143 -28.48 21.25 3.13
CA GLN A 143 -29.14 19.93 3.23
C GLN A 143 -28.26 18.87 3.89
N ALA A 144 -27.00 19.16 4.11
CA ALA A 144 -26.04 18.19 4.65
C ALA A 144 -26.22 17.93 6.15
N ASN A 145 -26.01 16.68 6.56
CA ASN A 145 -25.84 16.32 7.96
C ASN A 145 -24.50 16.81 8.52
N ALA A 146 -23.48 16.92 7.64
CA ALA A 146 -22.23 17.62 7.92
C ALA A 146 -21.69 18.24 6.62
N HIS A 147 -21.42 19.53 6.65
CA HIS A 147 -20.82 20.29 5.54
C HIS A 147 -19.37 20.63 5.86
N MET A 148 -18.48 20.31 4.95
CA MET A 148 -17.05 20.62 5.01
C MET A 148 -16.71 21.69 3.98
N ASP A 149 -16.28 22.88 4.47
CA ASP A 149 -15.98 24.04 3.61
C ASP A 149 -14.61 23.88 2.94
N VAL A 150 -14.62 23.73 1.61
CA VAL A 150 -13.43 23.67 0.74
C VAL A 150 -13.25 24.94 -0.09
N SER A 151 -13.82 26.07 0.35
CA SER A 151 -13.66 27.35 -0.34
C SER A 151 -12.18 27.75 -0.42
N VAL A 152 -11.82 28.42 -1.52
CA VAL A 152 -10.46 28.92 -1.74
C VAL A 152 -10.48 30.40 -2.03
N PRO A 153 -9.44 31.17 -1.65
CA PRO A 153 -9.37 32.60 -1.93
C PRO A 153 -9.36 32.91 -3.42
N ALA A 154 -8.66 32.08 -4.21
CA ALA A 154 -8.57 32.23 -5.68
C ALA A 154 -8.17 30.89 -6.31
N GLU A 155 -8.58 30.71 -7.57
CA GLU A 155 -8.02 29.67 -8.42
C GLU A 155 -6.66 30.11 -8.98
N ALA A 156 -5.77 29.16 -9.22
CA ALA A 156 -4.46 29.45 -9.82
C ALA A 156 -4.54 29.73 -11.32
N CYS A 157 -5.67 29.39 -11.95
CA CYS A 157 -5.96 29.69 -13.35
C CYS A 157 -6.10 31.22 -13.53
N PRO A 158 -5.32 31.87 -14.44
CA PRO A 158 -5.39 33.30 -14.66
C PRO A 158 -6.77 33.82 -15.13
N LEU A 159 -7.55 32.93 -15.75
CA LEU A 159 -8.92 33.23 -16.19
C LEU A 159 -9.97 32.98 -15.09
N GLY A 160 -9.58 32.38 -13.96
CA GLY A 160 -10.51 32.02 -12.90
C GLY A 160 -11.53 30.92 -13.29
N LEU A 161 -11.33 30.24 -14.43
CA LEU A 161 -12.30 29.28 -14.98
C LEU A 161 -11.94 27.81 -14.69
N ALA A 162 -10.64 27.46 -14.70
CA ALA A 162 -10.22 26.12 -14.46
C ALA A 162 -10.06 25.86 -12.95
N PRO A 163 -10.80 24.92 -12.37
CA PRO A 163 -10.58 24.46 -10.99
C PRO A 163 -9.17 23.91 -10.82
N THR A 164 -8.44 24.47 -9.87
CA THR A 164 -7.07 24.12 -9.50
C THR A 164 -6.94 24.09 -7.98
N ALA A 165 -6.82 25.23 -7.32
CA ALA A 165 -6.75 25.35 -5.87
C ALA A 165 -7.97 24.74 -5.17
N SER A 166 -9.17 24.88 -5.71
CA SER A 166 -10.39 24.29 -5.17
C SER A 166 -10.36 22.75 -5.22
N THR A 167 -9.85 22.17 -6.31
CA THR A 167 -9.72 20.71 -6.44
C THR A 167 -8.62 20.15 -5.52
N THR A 168 -7.55 20.88 -5.36
CA THR A 168 -6.45 20.54 -4.42
C THR A 168 -6.93 20.59 -2.96
N ALA A 169 -7.72 21.62 -2.60
CA ALA A 169 -8.31 21.73 -1.27
C ALA A 169 -9.30 20.59 -0.98
N ALA A 170 -10.18 20.26 -1.93
CA ALA A 170 -11.12 19.15 -1.77
C ALA A 170 -10.40 17.80 -1.64
N LEU A 171 -9.34 17.59 -2.43
CA LEU A 171 -8.51 16.39 -2.35
C LEU A 171 -7.83 16.27 -0.99
N ALA A 172 -7.18 17.32 -0.52
CA ALA A 172 -6.48 17.32 0.76
C ALA A 172 -7.44 17.07 1.94
N LEU A 173 -8.63 17.65 1.93
CA LEU A 173 -9.64 17.40 2.97
C LEU A 173 -10.17 15.96 2.91
N GLY A 174 -10.32 15.41 1.70
CA GLY A 174 -10.69 14.01 1.51
C GLY A 174 -9.64 13.04 2.04
N ASP A 175 -8.36 13.34 1.84
CA ASP A 175 -7.25 12.58 2.40
C ASP A 175 -7.22 12.71 3.93
N ALA A 176 -7.45 13.91 4.46
CA ALA A 176 -7.57 14.12 5.91
C ALA A 176 -8.72 13.28 6.51
N LEU A 177 -9.87 13.20 5.83
CA LEU A 177 -10.98 12.36 6.24
C LEU A 177 -10.59 10.87 6.25
N ALA A 178 -9.93 10.40 5.20
CA ALA A 178 -9.51 9.00 5.09
C ALA A 178 -8.50 8.62 6.21
N ILE A 179 -7.54 9.50 6.50
CA ILE A 179 -6.54 9.25 7.55
C ILE A 179 -7.15 9.33 8.94
N ALA A 180 -8.03 10.31 9.21
CA ALA A 180 -8.71 10.39 10.50
C ALA A 180 -9.56 9.13 10.78
N LEU A 181 -10.23 8.58 9.76
CA LEU A 181 -10.98 7.34 9.87
C LEU A 181 -10.08 6.12 10.06
N LEU A 182 -8.94 6.06 9.36
CA LEU A 182 -7.90 5.02 9.50
C LEU A 182 -7.40 4.97 10.96
N GLU A 183 -7.03 6.13 11.52
CA GLU A 183 -6.55 6.25 12.90
C GLU A 183 -7.64 5.86 13.91
N ALA A 184 -8.86 6.34 13.71
CA ALA A 184 -9.98 6.02 14.58
C ALA A 184 -10.36 4.52 14.58
N ARG A 185 -10.12 3.80 13.47
CA ARG A 185 -10.34 2.35 13.35
C ARG A 185 -9.16 1.52 13.87
N GLY A 186 -8.01 2.13 14.13
CA GLY A 186 -6.78 1.41 14.48
C GLY A 186 -6.25 0.55 13.31
N PHE A 187 -6.47 1.00 12.05
CA PHE A 187 -6.05 0.29 10.85
C PHE A 187 -4.54 0.14 10.79
N THR A 188 -4.07 -1.08 10.57
CA THR A 188 -2.65 -1.46 10.66
C THR A 188 -1.98 -1.56 9.28
N ALA A 189 -0.65 -1.66 9.28
CA ALA A 189 0.11 -1.95 8.05
C ALA A 189 -0.24 -3.35 7.49
N GLU A 190 -0.63 -4.30 8.32
CA GLU A 190 -1.09 -5.63 7.92
C GLU A 190 -2.44 -5.54 7.18
N ASP A 191 -3.39 -4.76 7.70
CA ASP A 191 -4.67 -4.50 7.03
C ASP A 191 -4.45 -3.81 5.66
N PHE A 192 -3.48 -2.88 5.59
CA PHE A 192 -3.11 -2.23 4.33
C PHE A 192 -2.55 -3.23 3.30
N ALA A 193 -1.75 -4.19 3.76
CA ALA A 193 -1.20 -5.24 2.91
C ALA A 193 -2.30 -6.11 2.28
N TYR A 194 -3.35 -6.46 3.04
CA TYR A 194 -4.52 -7.17 2.51
C TYR A 194 -5.22 -6.39 1.40
N SER A 195 -5.28 -5.07 1.51
CA SER A 195 -5.86 -4.20 0.46
C SER A 195 -4.97 -4.07 -0.77
N HIS A 196 -3.66 -4.38 -0.66
CA HIS A 196 -2.66 -4.23 -1.73
C HIS A 196 -1.78 -5.48 -1.90
N PRO A 197 -2.33 -6.68 -2.12
CA PRO A 197 -1.57 -7.96 -2.08
C PRO A 197 -0.47 -8.04 -3.15
N ALA A 198 -0.64 -7.39 -4.29
CA ALA A 198 0.33 -7.37 -5.38
C ALA A 198 1.46 -6.34 -5.20
N GLY A 199 1.36 -5.42 -4.26
CA GLY A 199 2.38 -4.42 -3.95
C GLY A 199 3.60 -5.03 -3.23
N SER A 200 4.76 -4.35 -3.27
CA SER A 200 5.95 -4.79 -2.52
C SER A 200 5.69 -4.91 -1.02
N LEU A 201 4.94 -3.96 -0.47
CA LEU A 201 4.53 -3.99 0.94
C LEU A 201 3.62 -5.19 1.24
N GLY A 202 2.65 -5.49 0.37
CA GLY A 202 1.75 -6.65 0.52
C GLY A 202 2.53 -7.96 0.54
N ARG A 203 3.43 -8.17 -0.41
CA ARG A 203 4.29 -9.37 -0.44
C ARG A 203 5.17 -9.49 0.80
N ARG A 204 5.79 -8.40 1.24
CA ARG A 204 6.65 -8.40 2.42
C ARG A 204 5.90 -8.76 3.71
N LEU A 205 4.63 -8.35 3.84
CA LEU A 205 3.80 -8.52 5.04
C LEU A 205 2.87 -9.73 4.99
N LEU A 206 2.65 -10.34 3.82
CA LEU A 206 1.70 -11.44 3.67
C LEU A 206 2.36 -12.76 3.27
N LEU A 207 3.45 -12.74 2.46
CA LEU A 207 4.13 -13.97 2.05
C LEU A 207 4.81 -14.62 3.25
N ARG A 208 4.55 -15.90 3.41
CA ARG A 208 5.20 -16.76 4.40
C ARG A 208 6.41 -17.48 3.78
N ILE A 209 7.28 -17.98 4.61
CA ILE A 209 8.42 -18.77 4.16
C ILE A 209 7.96 -20.00 3.39
N GLU A 210 6.90 -20.65 3.82
CA GLU A 210 6.33 -21.82 3.14
C GLU A 210 5.87 -21.54 1.70
N ASP A 211 5.58 -20.29 1.33
CA ASP A 211 5.17 -19.89 -0.03
C ASP A 211 6.37 -19.75 -0.99
N VAL A 212 7.58 -19.55 -0.45
CA VAL A 212 8.78 -19.21 -1.23
C VAL A 212 9.94 -20.17 -1.05
N MET A 213 9.90 -21.05 -0.04
CA MET A 213 11.00 -21.98 0.27
C MET A 213 11.08 -23.13 -0.73
N HIS A 214 12.27 -23.66 -0.92
CA HIS A 214 12.50 -24.95 -1.53
C HIS A 214 12.05 -26.07 -0.59
N ARG A 215 11.42 -27.11 -1.14
CA ARG A 215 10.89 -28.25 -0.38
C ARG A 215 11.43 -29.57 -0.89
N ASP A 216 11.28 -30.61 -0.11
CA ASP A 216 11.54 -32.01 -0.45
C ASP A 216 12.90 -32.25 -1.11
N ALA A 217 12.90 -32.77 -2.34
CA ALA A 217 14.11 -33.05 -3.10
C ALA A 217 14.88 -31.79 -3.53
N ALA A 218 14.30 -30.58 -3.44
CA ALA A 218 14.99 -29.34 -3.77
C ALA A 218 15.80 -28.79 -2.59
N VAL A 219 15.62 -29.31 -1.37
CA VAL A 219 16.37 -28.89 -0.20
C VAL A 219 17.75 -29.52 -0.23
N PRO A 220 18.85 -28.74 -0.19
CA PRO A 220 20.21 -29.29 -0.12
C PRO A 220 20.43 -29.92 1.26
N ALA A 221 20.58 -31.25 1.31
CA ALA A 221 20.77 -31.96 2.54
C ALA A 221 21.61 -33.23 2.34
N VAL A 222 22.53 -33.49 3.25
CA VAL A 222 23.34 -34.70 3.34
C VAL A 222 23.26 -35.29 4.73
N ARG A 223 23.65 -36.57 4.88
CA ARG A 223 23.75 -37.24 6.16
C ARG A 223 24.99 -36.77 6.90
N ALA A 224 24.99 -37.00 8.22
CA ALA A 224 26.14 -36.68 9.10
C ALA A 224 27.43 -37.39 8.68
N GLU A 225 27.31 -38.59 8.11
CA GLU A 225 28.41 -39.46 7.67
C GLU A 225 28.93 -39.11 6.27
N ALA A 226 28.24 -38.17 5.56
CA ALA A 226 28.63 -37.82 4.21
C ALA A 226 30.01 -37.17 4.16
N SER A 227 30.71 -37.42 3.08
CA SER A 227 32.00 -36.78 2.80
C SER A 227 31.81 -35.32 2.40
N LEU A 228 32.86 -34.50 2.53
CA LEU A 228 32.89 -33.13 2.04
C LEU A 228 32.55 -33.07 0.55
N ASN A 229 33.01 -34.00 -0.25
CA ASN A 229 32.74 -34.03 -1.69
C ASN A 229 31.26 -34.24 -2.01
N GLU A 230 30.57 -35.09 -1.26
CA GLU A 230 29.12 -35.28 -1.39
C GLU A 230 28.35 -33.99 -0.99
N ALA A 231 28.77 -33.32 0.08
CA ALA A 231 28.18 -32.04 0.49
C ALA A 231 28.38 -30.96 -0.57
N LEU A 232 29.57 -30.82 -1.15
CA LEU A 232 29.86 -29.85 -2.21
C LEU A 232 29.10 -30.16 -3.50
N THR A 233 28.96 -31.45 -3.84
CA THR A 233 28.17 -31.89 -5.00
C THR A 233 26.70 -31.52 -4.81
N GLU A 234 26.13 -31.79 -3.63
CA GLU A 234 24.75 -31.46 -3.29
C GLU A 234 24.52 -29.92 -3.30
N MET A 235 25.44 -29.15 -2.69
CA MET A 235 25.40 -27.70 -2.65
C MET A 235 25.43 -27.10 -4.04
N SER A 236 26.32 -27.56 -4.93
CA SER A 236 26.44 -27.13 -6.31
C SER A 236 25.19 -27.49 -7.13
N ARG A 237 24.68 -28.71 -6.95
CA ARG A 237 23.48 -29.19 -7.66
C ARG A 237 22.23 -28.40 -7.33
N LYS A 238 22.08 -27.96 -6.07
CA LYS A 238 20.93 -27.23 -5.59
C LYS A 238 21.06 -25.70 -5.71
N GLY A 239 22.28 -25.18 -5.79
CA GLY A 239 22.57 -23.78 -6.08
C GLY A 239 22.20 -22.79 -4.99
N LEU A 240 22.09 -23.23 -3.71
CA LEU A 240 21.72 -22.36 -2.59
C LEU A 240 22.93 -21.91 -1.76
N GLY A 241 24.16 -22.26 -2.15
CA GLY A 241 25.39 -21.88 -1.43
C GLY A 241 25.50 -22.46 -0.02
N MET A 242 24.67 -23.46 0.29
CA MET A 242 24.64 -24.16 1.58
C MET A 242 24.12 -25.59 1.42
N THR A 243 24.45 -26.44 2.38
CA THR A 243 23.93 -27.81 2.51
C THR A 243 23.66 -28.11 3.97
N ALA A 244 22.45 -28.57 4.29
CA ALA A 244 22.07 -28.99 5.61
C ALA A 244 22.73 -30.35 5.93
N ILE A 245 23.17 -30.55 7.16
CA ILE A 245 23.59 -31.85 7.69
C ILE A 245 22.50 -32.34 8.61
N VAL A 246 21.98 -33.53 8.34
CA VAL A 246 20.83 -34.10 9.03
C VAL A 246 21.08 -35.53 9.50
N ASP A 247 20.35 -35.96 10.55
CA ASP A 247 20.28 -37.34 10.98
C ASP A 247 19.30 -38.19 10.12
N GLU A 248 19.12 -39.45 10.50
CA GLU A 248 18.20 -40.37 9.81
C GLU A 248 16.75 -39.94 9.83
N ARG A 249 16.34 -39.18 10.84
CA ARG A 249 14.99 -38.64 11.01
C ARG A 249 14.80 -37.25 10.40
N ARG A 250 15.85 -36.76 9.66
CA ARG A 250 15.92 -35.40 9.12
C ARG A 250 15.95 -34.28 10.17
N HIS A 251 16.42 -34.57 11.41
CA HIS A 251 16.72 -33.51 12.37
C HIS A 251 17.98 -32.77 11.94
N LEU A 252 17.96 -31.46 12.05
CA LEU A 252 19.06 -30.60 11.65
C LEU A 252 20.21 -30.64 12.66
N LEU A 253 21.34 -31.11 12.23
CA LEU A 253 22.57 -31.18 13.03
C LEU A 253 23.50 -30.00 12.81
N GLY A 254 23.48 -29.45 11.59
CA GLY A 254 24.33 -28.31 11.21
C GLY A 254 24.11 -27.88 9.77
N VAL A 255 24.91 -26.90 9.35
CA VAL A 255 24.96 -26.42 7.98
C VAL A 255 26.41 -26.30 7.51
N PHE A 256 26.67 -26.60 6.27
CA PHE A 256 27.92 -26.33 5.58
C PHE A 256 27.66 -25.32 4.43
N THR A 257 28.45 -24.27 4.40
CA THR A 257 28.27 -23.13 3.46
C THR A 257 29.56 -22.85 2.67
N ASP A 258 29.48 -22.02 1.63
CA ASP A 258 30.64 -21.49 0.91
C ASP A 258 31.63 -20.80 1.86
N GLY A 259 31.13 -20.15 2.92
CA GLY A 259 31.95 -19.54 3.97
C GLY A 259 32.73 -20.57 4.81
N ASP A 260 32.10 -21.72 5.12
CA ASP A 260 32.74 -22.82 5.86
C ASP A 260 33.82 -23.45 4.99
N LEU A 261 33.53 -23.65 3.69
CA LEU A 261 34.54 -24.18 2.74
C LEU A 261 35.77 -23.25 2.67
N ARG A 262 35.57 -21.96 2.58
CA ARG A 262 36.67 -20.97 2.51
C ARG A 262 37.51 -21.04 3.79
N ARG A 263 36.89 -21.05 4.96
CA ARG A 263 37.59 -21.19 6.25
C ARG A 263 38.37 -22.52 6.35
N ALA A 264 37.80 -23.60 5.84
CA ALA A 264 38.48 -24.90 5.83
C ALA A 264 39.69 -24.90 4.88
N LEU A 265 39.61 -24.23 3.74
CA LEU A 265 40.73 -24.06 2.78
C LEU A 265 41.88 -23.22 3.36
N ASP A 266 41.53 -22.15 4.12
CA ASP A 266 42.52 -21.26 4.75
C ASP A 266 43.22 -21.92 5.94
N ASN A 267 42.67 -22.98 6.52
CA ASN A 267 43.25 -23.71 7.63
C ASN A 267 44.12 -24.88 7.15
N HIS A 268 45.42 -24.63 7.01
CA HIS A 268 46.40 -25.61 6.56
C HIS A 268 46.52 -26.90 7.41
N ALA A 269 45.92 -26.94 8.60
CA ALA A 269 45.84 -28.13 9.45
C ALA A 269 44.67 -29.06 9.09
N VAL A 270 43.76 -28.64 8.18
CA VAL A 270 42.60 -29.40 7.73
C VAL A 270 42.91 -30.13 6.42
N ASP A 271 42.92 -31.44 6.45
CA ASP A 271 42.90 -32.25 5.23
C ASP A 271 41.44 -32.44 4.78
N LEU A 272 41.05 -31.68 3.73
CA LEU A 272 39.70 -31.70 3.18
C LEU A 272 39.25 -33.08 2.64
N ARG A 273 40.20 -34.00 2.39
CA ARG A 273 39.87 -35.33 1.88
C ARG A 273 39.54 -36.34 2.98
N SER A 274 40.09 -36.13 4.17
CA SER A 274 39.95 -37.07 5.29
C SER A 274 39.16 -36.50 6.47
N THR A 275 39.03 -35.19 6.59
CA THR A 275 38.30 -34.53 7.67
C THR A 275 36.80 -34.79 7.55
N PRO A 276 36.13 -35.36 8.55
CA PRO A 276 34.68 -35.56 8.56
C PRO A 276 33.91 -34.24 8.45
N LEU A 277 32.86 -34.22 7.65
CA LEU A 277 32.00 -33.04 7.43
C LEU A 277 31.46 -32.48 8.77
N ALA A 278 31.18 -33.33 9.74
CA ALA A 278 30.72 -32.97 11.09
C ALA A 278 31.71 -32.09 11.89
N GLN A 279 33.00 -32.07 11.50
CA GLN A 279 34.01 -31.18 12.09
C GLN A 279 34.12 -29.84 11.39
N LEU A 280 33.65 -29.75 10.15
CA LEU A 280 33.71 -28.57 9.29
C LEU A 280 32.42 -27.77 9.30
N MET A 281 31.29 -28.37 9.71
CA MET A 281 29.98 -27.71 9.69
C MET A 281 29.84 -26.64 10.78
N THR A 282 29.06 -25.63 10.52
CA THR A 282 28.52 -24.74 11.54
C THR A 282 27.40 -25.45 12.29
N ARG A 283 27.61 -25.69 13.61
CA ARG A 283 26.59 -26.23 14.51
C ARG A 283 25.60 -25.17 14.92
N ALA A 284 24.34 -25.55 15.19
CA ALA A 284 23.26 -24.64 15.57
C ALA A 284 23.11 -23.44 14.58
N PRO A 285 22.89 -23.72 13.29
CA PRO A 285 22.72 -22.68 12.30
C PRO A 285 21.47 -21.83 12.60
N ARG A 286 21.43 -20.61 12.04
CA ARG A 286 20.20 -19.82 12.06
C ARG A 286 19.14 -20.49 11.19
N THR A 287 17.96 -20.64 11.76
CA THR A 287 16.80 -21.27 11.11
C THR A 287 15.58 -20.38 11.19
N ILE A 288 14.56 -20.70 10.42
CA ILE A 288 13.27 -20.03 10.45
C ILE A 288 12.15 -21.06 10.34
N ALA A 289 10.99 -20.80 10.95
CA ALA A 289 9.82 -21.65 10.79
C ALA A 289 9.06 -21.33 9.50
N PRO A 290 8.39 -22.32 8.87
CA PRO A 290 7.69 -22.11 7.59
C PRO A 290 6.53 -21.09 7.67
N GLN A 291 5.91 -20.93 8.85
CA GLN A 291 4.80 -19.99 9.06
C GLN A 291 5.25 -18.53 9.26
N ARG A 292 6.55 -18.29 9.42
CA ARG A 292 7.08 -16.92 9.58
C ARG A 292 7.02 -16.15 8.27
N LEU A 293 6.97 -14.82 8.37
CA LEU A 293 6.92 -13.96 7.19
C LEU A 293 8.23 -13.98 6.40
N ALA A 294 8.14 -13.95 5.08
CA ALA A 294 9.31 -13.87 4.21
C ALA A 294 10.14 -12.59 4.46
N GLY A 295 9.49 -11.49 4.86
CA GLY A 295 10.15 -10.27 5.29
C GLY A 295 11.05 -10.44 6.52
N GLU A 296 10.69 -11.33 7.45
CA GLU A 296 11.51 -11.64 8.62
C GLU A 296 12.78 -12.42 8.23
N ALA A 297 12.66 -13.34 7.25
CA ALA A 297 13.84 -14.01 6.72
C ALA A 297 14.83 -13.02 6.08
N ALA A 298 14.32 -12.06 5.32
CA ALA A 298 15.16 -11.00 4.74
C ALA A 298 15.93 -10.23 5.83
N GLN A 299 15.23 -9.82 6.88
CA GLN A 299 15.84 -9.12 8.02
C GLN A 299 16.88 -9.96 8.77
N LEU A 300 16.59 -11.26 8.98
CA LEU A 300 17.55 -12.19 9.60
C LEU A 300 18.80 -12.36 8.73
N MET A 301 18.62 -12.51 7.41
CA MET A 301 19.74 -12.64 6.46
C MET A 301 20.61 -11.38 6.46
N GLU A 302 20.01 -10.20 6.44
CA GLU A 302 20.71 -8.91 6.48
C GLU A 302 21.47 -8.71 7.80
N THR A 303 20.79 -8.92 8.94
CA THR A 303 21.36 -8.72 10.28
C THR A 303 22.56 -9.62 10.52
N HIS A 304 22.48 -10.89 10.07
CA HIS A 304 23.54 -11.88 10.29
C HIS A 304 24.50 -12.03 9.10
N LYS A 305 24.31 -11.24 8.02
CA LYS A 305 25.11 -11.27 6.79
C LYS A 305 25.22 -12.69 6.20
N ILE A 306 24.09 -13.39 6.14
CA ILE A 306 23.97 -14.74 5.56
C ILE A 306 23.09 -14.73 4.33
N GLN A 307 23.35 -15.62 3.36
CA GLN A 307 22.69 -15.66 2.06
C GLN A 307 21.51 -16.64 2.00
N GLY A 308 21.28 -17.40 3.05
CA GLY A 308 20.21 -18.38 3.11
C GLY A 308 19.91 -18.83 4.53
N LEU A 309 18.72 -19.39 4.70
CA LEU A 309 18.21 -19.97 5.94
C LEU A 309 17.66 -21.37 5.68
N LEU A 310 17.93 -22.27 6.62
CA LEU A 310 17.26 -23.55 6.69
C LEU A 310 15.91 -23.38 7.39
N VAL A 311 14.88 -24.04 6.86
CA VAL A 311 13.52 -23.96 7.38
C VAL A 311 13.23 -25.23 8.18
N VAL A 312 12.82 -25.06 9.44
CA VAL A 312 12.60 -26.18 10.36
C VAL A 312 11.23 -26.12 11.03
N GLU A 313 10.64 -27.28 11.25
CA GLU A 313 9.51 -27.50 12.16
C GLU A 313 10.01 -28.25 13.39
N GLY A 314 10.12 -27.53 14.51
CA GLY A 314 10.86 -28.05 15.66
C GLY A 314 12.33 -28.24 15.29
N GLU A 315 12.81 -29.49 15.36
CA GLU A 315 14.19 -29.88 14.98
C GLU A 315 14.27 -30.42 13.54
N ARG A 316 13.12 -30.67 12.89
CA ARG A 316 13.05 -31.31 11.57
C ARG A 316 13.24 -30.32 10.44
N LEU A 317 14.18 -30.61 9.56
CA LEU A 317 14.39 -29.86 8.32
C LEU A 317 13.22 -30.10 7.34
N VAL A 318 12.52 -29.01 6.96
CA VAL A 318 11.37 -29.04 6.03
C VAL A 318 11.60 -28.22 4.78
N GLY A 319 12.58 -27.30 4.78
CA GLY A 319 12.83 -26.44 3.64
C GLY A 319 14.16 -25.70 3.72
N ALA A 320 14.41 -24.90 2.69
CA ALA A 320 15.51 -23.95 2.60
C ALA A 320 15.08 -22.74 1.78
N VAL A 321 15.56 -21.56 2.12
CA VAL A 321 15.29 -20.33 1.38
C VAL A 321 16.57 -19.51 1.25
N SER A 322 16.83 -19.00 0.07
CA SER A 322 17.94 -18.09 -0.22
C SER A 322 17.48 -16.64 -0.34
N PHE A 323 18.42 -15.69 -0.25
CA PHE A 323 18.16 -14.29 -0.51
C PHE A 323 17.64 -14.06 -1.95
N LEU A 324 18.13 -14.85 -2.91
CA LEU A 324 17.68 -14.80 -4.30
C LEU A 324 16.21 -15.19 -4.46
N ASP A 325 15.72 -16.14 -3.66
CA ASP A 325 14.32 -16.55 -3.66
C ASP A 325 13.43 -15.41 -3.16
N LEU A 326 13.86 -14.71 -2.09
CA LEU A 326 13.16 -13.53 -1.57
C LEU A 326 13.14 -12.38 -2.59
N LEU A 327 14.24 -12.17 -3.33
CA LEU A 327 14.33 -11.19 -4.39
C LEU A 327 13.38 -11.55 -5.56
N ARG A 328 13.35 -12.81 -6.01
CA ARG A 328 12.42 -13.28 -7.05
C ARG A 328 10.97 -13.14 -6.63
N ALA A 329 10.67 -13.37 -5.37
CA ALA A 329 9.34 -13.18 -4.78
C ALA A 329 9.00 -11.68 -4.56
N LYS A 330 9.96 -10.77 -4.84
CA LYS A 330 9.83 -9.30 -4.65
C LYS A 330 9.48 -8.92 -3.20
N VAL A 331 10.05 -9.65 -2.25
CA VAL A 331 9.97 -9.37 -0.80
C VAL A 331 11.01 -8.31 -0.42
N VAL A 332 12.11 -8.29 -1.13
CA VAL A 332 13.24 -7.34 -1.02
C VAL A 332 13.54 -6.72 -2.37
#